data_a8e21220aafb2d8382b23249fe7b0d05
#
_entry.id   a8e21220aafb2d8382b23249fe7b0d05
#
_cell.length_a   1.000
_cell.length_b   1.000
_cell.length_c   1.000
_cell.angle_alpha   90.00
_cell.angle_beta   90.00
_cell.angle_gamma   90.00
#
_symmetry.space_group_name_H-M   'P 1'
#
loop_
_entity.id
_entity.type
_entity.pdbx_description
1 polymer ?
#
loop_
_entity_poly.entity_id
_entity_poly.type
_entity_poly.pdbx_seq_one_letter_code
_entity_poly.pdbx_strand_id
1 'polypeptide(L)'
;MNKHPLSAFDNDLNQVQQRVLFMAQRASTQVAQALDGLARRDLELVEHVIREDRKIDEDERELNEICIQLIARHAPQARDLRLIITAMQMIKDLERIGDEAKKIAKKTRKIIRSDAQHICPDVDLRHVAEQAITMLNRAADAFARRDLSQIGSILRQDKTVNSLFKSVTRELITFMMEDPRTITRSIDMMFAAKAIERIADHATNIAGSVVYMVKGLNIRHVRLKTAASNVEAARAEDATSASA
;
A
#
# COMPACT_ATOMS: atom_id res chain seq x y z
N MET A 1 -7.33 -4.26 41.07
CA MET A 1 -7.14 -2.86 40.65
C MET A 1 -8.02 -2.62 39.43
N ASN A 2 -9.14 -1.90 39.59
CA ASN A 2 -9.99 -1.52 38.46
C ASN A 2 -9.22 -0.51 37.61
N LYS A 3 -8.77 -0.93 36.41
CA LYS A 3 -8.27 0.02 35.41
C LYS A 3 -9.40 1.00 35.07
N HIS A 4 -9.12 2.30 35.09
CA HIS A 4 -10.06 3.32 34.66
C HIS A 4 -10.58 2.97 33.25
N PRO A 5 -11.90 3.06 32.99
CA PRO A 5 -12.47 2.72 31.66
C PRO A 5 -11.79 3.45 30.49
N LEU A 6 -11.34 4.70 30.69
CA LEU A 6 -10.56 5.48 29.72
C LEU A 6 -9.21 4.84 29.38
N SER A 7 -8.48 4.30 30.38
CA SER A 7 -7.18 3.64 30.12
C SER A 7 -7.30 2.30 29.39
N ALA A 8 -8.44 1.61 29.55
CA ALA A 8 -8.70 0.37 28.81
C ALA A 8 -8.97 0.66 27.32
N PHE A 9 -9.80 1.65 27.03
CA PHE A 9 -10.10 2.07 25.66
C PHE A 9 -8.85 2.59 24.92
N ASP A 10 -8.02 3.42 25.57
CA ASP A 10 -6.75 3.89 24.97
C ASP A 10 -5.81 2.73 24.67
N ASN A 11 -5.74 1.72 25.52
CA ASN A 11 -4.94 0.52 25.26
C ASN A 11 -5.48 -0.27 24.05
N ASP A 12 -6.78 -0.42 23.94
CA ASP A 12 -7.41 -1.12 22.82
C ASP A 12 -7.18 -0.38 21.50
N LEU A 13 -7.29 0.96 21.48
CA LEU A 13 -6.93 1.80 20.31
C LEU A 13 -5.46 1.64 19.90
N ASN A 14 -4.56 1.65 20.88
CA ASN A 14 -3.13 1.44 20.63
C ASN A 14 -2.86 0.04 20.06
N GLN A 15 -3.55 -0.99 20.54
CA GLN A 15 -3.44 -2.35 20.01
C GLN A 15 -3.89 -2.41 18.53
N VAL A 16 -5.03 -1.80 18.20
CA VAL A 16 -5.48 -1.71 16.80
C VAL A 16 -4.42 -1.02 15.93
N GLN A 17 -3.91 0.12 16.39
CA GLN A 17 -2.89 0.87 15.64
C GLN A 17 -1.63 0.01 15.41
N GLN A 18 -1.13 -0.67 16.42
CA GLN A 18 0.05 -1.55 16.30
C GLN A 18 -0.20 -2.73 15.36
N ARG A 19 -1.36 -3.37 15.44
CA ARG A 19 -1.71 -4.50 14.56
C ARG A 19 -1.84 -4.07 13.09
N VAL A 20 -2.41 -2.89 12.82
CA VAL A 20 -2.48 -2.31 11.47
C VAL A 20 -1.07 -2.04 10.93
N LEU A 21 -0.16 -1.53 11.75
CA LEU A 21 1.23 -1.31 11.35
C LEU A 21 1.96 -2.63 11.09
N PHE A 22 1.68 -3.67 11.86
CA PHE A 22 2.22 -5.01 11.63
C PHE A 22 1.72 -5.60 10.29
N MET A 23 0.42 -5.45 9.99
CA MET A 23 -0.16 -5.83 8.69
C MET A 23 0.48 -5.05 7.54
N ALA A 24 0.77 -3.75 7.71
CA ALA A 24 1.47 -2.93 6.71
C ALA A 24 2.90 -3.43 6.45
N GLN A 25 3.64 -3.79 7.50
CA GLN A 25 4.96 -4.39 7.38
C GLN A 25 4.90 -5.74 6.65
N ARG A 26 3.90 -6.57 6.94
CA ARG A 26 3.68 -7.86 6.27
C ARG A 26 3.41 -7.66 4.78
N ALA A 27 2.51 -6.74 4.42
CA ALA A 27 2.20 -6.41 3.02
C ALA A 27 3.44 -5.88 2.28
N SER A 28 4.21 -4.98 2.89
CA SER A 28 5.46 -4.44 2.34
C SER A 28 6.49 -5.56 2.08
N THR A 29 6.66 -6.48 3.05
CA THR A 29 7.57 -7.63 2.92
C THR A 29 7.11 -8.57 1.80
N GLN A 30 5.81 -8.83 1.69
CA GLN A 30 5.24 -9.70 0.65
C GLN A 30 5.46 -9.12 -0.75
N VAL A 31 5.31 -7.80 -0.94
CA VAL A 31 5.64 -7.11 -2.19
C VAL A 31 7.12 -7.27 -2.52
N ALA A 32 8.02 -7.02 -1.58
CA ALA A 32 9.46 -7.16 -1.78
C ALA A 32 9.85 -8.59 -2.18
N GLN A 33 9.29 -9.60 -1.50
CA GLN A 33 9.53 -11.01 -1.80
C GLN A 33 8.99 -11.42 -3.18
N ALA A 34 7.81 -10.92 -3.58
CA ALA A 34 7.24 -11.19 -4.91
C ALA A 34 8.17 -10.68 -6.03
N LEU A 35 8.80 -9.53 -5.83
CA LEU A 35 9.73 -8.92 -6.77
C LEU A 35 11.10 -9.59 -6.77
N ASP A 36 11.60 -9.96 -5.60
CA ASP A 36 12.83 -10.76 -5.51
C ASP A 36 12.65 -12.11 -6.21
N GLY A 37 11.50 -12.77 -6.02
CA GLY A 37 11.14 -13.99 -6.73
C GLY A 37 11.10 -13.81 -8.25
N LEU A 38 10.59 -12.66 -8.74
CA LEU A 38 10.60 -12.31 -10.15
C LEU A 38 12.04 -12.10 -10.67
N ALA A 39 12.82 -11.29 -9.98
CA ALA A 39 14.18 -10.92 -10.38
C ALA A 39 15.14 -12.12 -10.39
N ARG A 40 15.03 -13.01 -9.40
CA ARG A 40 15.90 -14.20 -9.25
C ARG A 40 15.33 -15.44 -9.92
N ARG A 41 14.09 -15.38 -10.45
CA ARG A 41 13.34 -16.53 -10.95
C ARG A 41 13.24 -17.67 -9.92
N ASP A 42 13.04 -17.27 -8.66
CA ASP A 42 12.96 -18.19 -7.53
C ASP A 42 11.53 -18.70 -7.36
N LEU A 43 11.29 -19.94 -7.78
CA LEU A 43 9.98 -20.57 -7.71
C LEU A 43 9.53 -20.82 -6.25
N GLU A 44 10.45 -21.15 -5.36
CA GLU A 44 10.15 -21.45 -3.97
C GLU A 44 9.67 -20.17 -3.25
N LEU A 45 10.38 -19.07 -3.44
CA LEU A 45 10.01 -17.75 -2.90
C LEU A 45 8.64 -17.29 -3.43
N VAL A 46 8.40 -17.48 -4.73
CA VAL A 46 7.11 -17.14 -5.37
C VAL A 46 5.95 -17.96 -4.78
N GLU A 47 6.14 -19.27 -4.60
CA GLU A 47 5.13 -20.12 -3.98
C GLU A 47 4.92 -19.79 -2.50
N HIS A 48 5.96 -19.37 -1.80
CA HIS A 48 5.86 -18.85 -0.43
C HIS A 48 4.96 -17.62 -0.37
N VAL A 49 5.19 -16.60 -1.21
CA VAL A 49 4.36 -15.40 -1.29
C VAL A 49 2.89 -15.74 -1.53
N ILE A 50 2.61 -16.66 -2.44
CA ILE A 50 1.22 -17.07 -2.76
C ILE A 50 0.54 -17.73 -1.54
N ARG A 51 1.28 -18.51 -0.74
CA ARG A 51 0.73 -19.15 0.47
C ARG A 51 0.53 -18.18 1.63
N GLU A 52 1.47 -17.25 1.81
CA GLU A 52 1.47 -16.30 2.94
C GLU A 52 0.37 -15.24 2.83
N ASP A 53 -0.17 -15.01 1.66
CA ASP A 53 -1.26 -14.06 1.43
C ASP A 53 -2.48 -14.31 2.34
N ARG A 54 -2.76 -15.58 2.64
CA ARG A 54 -3.81 -15.98 3.58
C ARG A 54 -3.70 -15.31 4.96
N LYS A 55 -2.47 -14.99 5.41
CA LYS A 55 -2.25 -14.32 6.69
C LYS A 55 -2.69 -12.85 6.67
N ILE A 56 -2.62 -12.20 5.51
CA ILE A 56 -3.14 -10.84 5.33
C ILE A 56 -4.67 -10.86 5.33
N ASP A 57 -5.29 -11.86 4.68
CA ASP A 57 -6.74 -12.06 4.70
C ASP A 57 -7.27 -12.34 6.14
N GLU A 58 -6.50 -13.09 6.93
CA GLU A 58 -6.79 -13.37 8.35
C GLU A 58 -6.67 -12.10 9.19
N ASP A 59 -5.58 -11.33 9.02
CA ASP A 59 -5.39 -10.03 9.69
C ASP A 59 -6.54 -9.06 9.35
N GLU A 60 -6.98 -8.99 8.08
CA GLU A 60 -8.11 -8.14 7.67
C GLU A 60 -9.37 -8.48 8.45
N ARG A 61 -9.76 -9.75 8.48
CA ARG A 61 -10.99 -10.20 9.16
C ARG A 61 -10.95 -9.92 10.65
N GLU A 62 -9.85 -10.29 11.32
CA GLU A 62 -9.69 -10.10 12.75
C GLU A 62 -9.69 -8.62 13.14
N LEU A 63 -8.93 -7.79 12.41
CA LEU A 63 -8.83 -6.36 12.70
C LEU A 63 -10.16 -5.63 12.48
N ASN A 64 -10.89 -5.97 11.42
CA ASN A 64 -12.22 -5.41 11.17
C ASN A 64 -13.19 -5.75 12.32
N GLU A 65 -13.18 -7.01 12.81
CA GLU A 65 -14.01 -7.42 13.92
C GLU A 65 -13.66 -6.66 15.21
N ILE A 66 -12.37 -6.50 15.50
CA ILE A 66 -11.91 -5.72 16.66
C ILE A 66 -12.36 -4.26 16.55
N CYS A 67 -12.25 -3.63 15.38
CA CYS A 67 -12.70 -2.25 15.15
C CYS A 67 -14.21 -2.10 15.39
N ILE A 68 -15.02 -3.04 14.89
CA ILE A 68 -16.49 -3.06 15.09
C ILE A 68 -16.82 -3.19 16.58
N GLN A 69 -16.16 -4.11 17.29
CA GLN A 69 -16.38 -4.32 18.72
C GLN A 69 -15.99 -3.09 19.55
N LEU A 70 -14.90 -2.38 19.18
CA LEU A 70 -14.51 -1.14 19.84
C LEU A 70 -15.56 -0.04 19.68
N ILE A 71 -16.11 0.12 18.46
CA ILE A 71 -17.18 1.09 18.22
C ILE A 71 -18.43 0.73 19.06
N ALA A 72 -18.83 -0.55 19.06
CA ALA A 72 -20.02 -1.01 19.77
C ALA A 72 -19.90 -0.87 21.29
N ARG A 73 -18.73 -1.12 21.88
CA ARG A 73 -18.50 -1.10 23.33
C ARG A 73 -18.32 0.30 23.88
N HIS A 74 -17.63 1.19 23.15
CA HIS A 74 -17.16 2.45 23.70
C HIS A 74 -17.84 3.68 23.10
N ALA A 75 -18.65 3.52 22.03
CA ALA A 75 -19.29 4.64 21.31
C ALA A 75 -18.34 5.83 21.10
N PRO A 76 -17.15 5.61 20.49
CA PRO A 76 -16.10 6.61 20.39
C PRO A 76 -16.59 7.84 19.63
N GLN A 77 -16.07 9.02 20.00
CA GLN A 77 -16.49 10.26 19.39
C GLN A 77 -15.35 10.98 18.67
N ALA A 78 -15.72 11.82 17.70
CA ALA A 78 -14.84 12.74 17.02
C ALA A 78 -13.50 12.10 16.58
N ARG A 79 -12.41 12.38 17.29
CA ARG A 79 -11.05 12.00 16.93
C ARG A 79 -10.82 10.48 16.97
N ASP A 80 -11.33 9.81 17.99
CA ASP A 80 -11.12 8.37 18.18
C ASP A 80 -11.90 7.57 17.16
N LEU A 81 -13.13 8.00 16.87
CA LEU A 81 -13.93 7.41 15.78
C LEU A 81 -13.23 7.56 14.42
N ARG A 82 -12.65 8.74 14.12
CA ARG A 82 -11.89 8.92 12.88
C ARG A 82 -10.66 8.02 12.80
N LEU A 83 -9.96 7.78 13.92
CA LEU A 83 -8.86 6.83 13.97
C LEU A 83 -9.31 5.41 13.63
N ILE A 84 -10.39 4.92 14.24
CA ILE A 84 -10.90 3.57 13.95
C ILE A 84 -11.37 3.45 12.50
N ILE A 85 -12.11 4.43 11.98
CA ILE A 85 -12.54 4.43 10.57
C ILE A 85 -11.33 4.44 9.63
N THR A 86 -10.30 5.22 9.93
CA THR A 86 -9.06 5.25 9.15
C THR A 86 -8.33 3.92 9.21
N ALA A 87 -8.26 3.28 10.38
CA ALA A 87 -7.70 1.95 10.52
C ALA A 87 -8.43 0.92 9.64
N MET A 88 -9.77 0.90 9.65
CA MET A 88 -10.57 0.00 8.79
C MET A 88 -10.34 0.27 7.29
N GLN A 89 -10.20 1.53 6.88
CA GLN A 89 -9.89 1.87 5.49
C GLN A 89 -8.49 1.41 5.11
N MET A 90 -7.52 1.58 6.01
CA MET A 90 -6.15 1.16 5.84
C MET A 90 -6.02 -0.37 5.73
N ILE A 91 -6.72 -1.12 6.59
CA ILE A 91 -6.78 -2.58 6.57
C ILE A 91 -7.21 -3.07 5.20
N LYS A 92 -8.26 -2.47 4.62
CA LYS A 92 -8.73 -2.81 3.27
C LYS A 92 -7.71 -2.51 2.18
N ASP A 93 -7.04 -1.35 2.23
CA ASP A 93 -6.01 -1.01 1.25
C ASP A 93 -4.78 -1.93 1.39
N LEU A 94 -4.43 -2.38 2.61
CA LEU A 94 -3.34 -3.32 2.87
C LEU A 94 -3.65 -4.75 2.34
N GLU A 95 -4.88 -5.23 2.49
CA GLU A 95 -5.32 -6.48 1.86
C GLU A 95 -5.17 -6.39 0.34
N ARG A 96 -5.62 -5.30 -0.28
CA ARG A 96 -5.44 -5.09 -1.73
C ARG A 96 -3.97 -5.08 -2.14
N ILE A 97 -3.08 -4.52 -1.35
CA ILE A 97 -1.62 -4.56 -1.61
C ILE A 97 -1.11 -6.02 -1.56
N GLY A 98 -1.55 -6.82 -0.60
CA GLY A 98 -1.27 -8.25 -0.53
C GLY A 98 -1.75 -8.99 -1.77
N ASP A 99 -2.99 -8.75 -2.19
CA ASP A 99 -3.57 -9.29 -3.42
C ASP A 99 -2.73 -8.94 -4.67
N GLU A 100 -2.23 -7.70 -4.79
CA GLU A 100 -1.37 -7.32 -5.91
C GLU A 100 0.00 -8.02 -5.84
N ALA A 101 0.60 -8.18 -4.65
CA ALA A 101 1.82 -8.96 -4.46
C ALA A 101 1.64 -10.43 -4.89
N LYS A 102 0.53 -11.05 -4.51
CA LYS A 102 0.13 -12.39 -4.94
C LYS A 102 -0.06 -12.48 -6.46
N LYS A 103 -0.61 -11.44 -7.10
CA LYS A 103 -0.74 -11.39 -8.57
C LYS A 103 0.62 -11.36 -9.24
N ILE A 104 1.57 -10.54 -8.75
CA ILE A 104 2.97 -10.53 -9.22
C ILE A 104 3.55 -11.94 -9.10
N ALA A 105 3.44 -12.57 -7.94
CA ALA A 105 3.95 -13.93 -7.70
C ALA A 105 3.32 -14.97 -8.64
N LYS A 106 2.01 -14.94 -8.86
CA LYS A 106 1.33 -15.83 -9.81
C LYS A 106 1.81 -15.64 -11.25
N LYS A 107 2.05 -14.40 -11.69
CA LYS A 107 2.59 -14.10 -13.01
C LYS A 107 4.03 -14.58 -13.14
N THR A 108 4.85 -14.34 -12.13
CA THR A 108 6.23 -14.83 -12.04
C THR A 108 6.28 -16.35 -12.12
N ARG A 109 5.43 -17.06 -11.36
CA ARG A 109 5.33 -18.52 -11.42
C ARG A 109 5.03 -19.02 -12.84
N LYS A 110 4.12 -18.35 -13.55
CA LYS A 110 3.79 -18.68 -14.93
C LYS A 110 4.98 -18.47 -15.85
N ILE A 111 5.71 -17.36 -15.70
CA ILE A 111 6.92 -17.06 -16.46
C ILE A 111 7.99 -18.14 -16.24
N ILE A 112 8.24 -18.52 -14.97
CA ILE A 112 9.27 -19.53 -14.62
C ILE A 112 8.91 -20.91 -15.19
N ARG A 113 7.64 -21.32 -15.09
CA ARG A 113 7.16 -22.63 -15.56
C ARG A 113 7.00 -22.74 -17.07
N SER A 114 7.00 -21.63 -17.80
CA SER A 114 6.95 -21.65 -19.25
C SER A 114 8.32 -22.06 -19.80
N ASP A 115 8.36 -23.17 -20.57
CA ASP A 115 9.56 -23.87 -21.07
C ASP A 115 10.38 -23.07 -22.10
N ALA A 116 9.93 -21.90 -22.48
CA ALA A 116 10.60 -21.02 -23.43
C ALA A 116 11.80 -20.32 -22.76
N GLN A 117 12.92 -21.01 -22.66
CA GLN A 117 14.16 -20.57 -22.00
C GLN A 117 14.81 -19.31 -22.58
N HIS A 118 14.34 -18.77 -23.70
CA HIS A 118 15.21 -17.90 -24.48
C HIS A 118 14.82 -16.43 -24.62
N ILE A 119 13.61 -15.99 -24.29
CA ILE A 119 13.27 -14.60 -24.60
C ILE A 119 12.29 -14.04 -23.55
N CYS A 120 12.80 -13.70 -22.36
CA CYS A 120 12.11 -12.81 -21.47
C CYS A 120 12.69 -11.42 -21.68
N PRO A 121 11.88 -10.39 -21.96
CA PRO A 121 12.37 -9.02 -21.97
C PRO A 121 13.03 -8.71 -20.62
N ASP A 122 14.26 -8.19 -20.67
CA ASP A 122 15.00 -7.79 -19.47
C ASP A 122 14.54 -6.39 -19.04
N VAL A 123 13.29 -6.32 -18.56
CA VAL A 123 12.72 -5.07 -18.06
C VAL A 123 12.81 -5.09 -16.53
N ASP A 124 13.57 -4.17 -15.98
CA ASP A 124 13.76 -4.06 -14.53
C ASP A 124 12.56 -3.36 -13.88
N LEU A 125 11.69 -4.16 -13.26
CA LEU A 125 10.57 -3.66 -12.44
C LEU A 125 10.98 -3.27 -11.02
N ARG A 126 12.22 -3.54 -10.61
CA ARG A 126 12.69 -3.33 -9.23
C ARG A 126 12.61 -1.87 -8.82
N HIS A 127 13.09 -0.96 -9.67
CA HIS A 127 13.05 0.47 -9.36
C HIS A 127 11.64 1.01 -9.16
N VAL A 128 10.68 0.61 -10.01
CA VAL A 128 9.26 1.02 -9.88
C VAL A 128 8.67 0.50 -8.55
N ALA A 129 9.02 -0.71 -8.19
CA ALA A 129 8.55 -1.37 -6.99
C ALA A 129 9.12 -0.77 -5.70
N GLU A 130 10.41 -0.44 -5.69
CA GLU A 130 11.06 0.27 -4.56
C GLU A 130 10.35 1.60 -4.28
N GLN A 131 9.94 2.31 -5.33
CA GLN A 131 9.15 3.54 -5.19
C GLN A 131 7.80 3.26 -4.51
N ALA A 132 7.06 2.23 -4.96
CA ALA A 132 5.76 1.87 -4.38
C ALA A 132 5.89 1.40 -2.91
N ILE A 133 6.88 0.57 -2.59
CA ILE A 133 7.18 0.13 -1.21
C ILE A 133 7.53 1.34 -0.33
N THR A 134 8.33 2.26 -0.83
CA THR A 134 8.68 3.48 -0.10
C THR A 134 7.45 4.33 0.20
N MET A 135 6.52 4.46 -0.75
CA MET A 135 5.25 5.16 -0.54
C MET A 135 4.41 4.49 0.54
N LEU A 136 4.28 3.16 0.51
CA LEU A 136 3.55 2.38 1.51
C LEU A 136 4.12 2.59 2.91
N ASN A 137 5.44 2.44 3.06
CA ASN A 137 6.11 2.58 4.35
C ASN A 137 5.97 4.00 4.92
N ARG A 138 6.08 5.04 4.08
CA ARG A 138 5.85 6.43 4.48
C ARG A 138 4.39 6.69 4.87
N ALA A 139 3.43 6.10 4.18
CA ALA A 139 2.02 6.23 4.53
C ALA A 139 1.70 5.55 5.87
N ALA A 140 2.29 4.37 6.13
CA ALA A 140 2.18 3.68 7.42
C ALA A 140 2.84 4.48 8.56
N ASP A 141 4.01 5.08 8.33
CA ASP A 141 4.68 5.94 9.31
C ASP A 141 3.87 7.21 9.62
N ALA A 142 3.28 7.83 8.59
CA ALA A 142 2.38 8.97 8.75
C ALA A 142 1.15 8.61 9.61
N PHE A 143 0.58 7.40 9.44
CA PHE A 143 -0.49 6.89 10.29
C PHE A 143 -0.02 6.69 11.74
N ALA A 144 1.14 6.06 11.92
CA ALA A 144 1.70 5.79 13.26
C ALA A 144 1.93 7.07 14.06
N ARG A 145 2.50 8.09 13.42
CA ARG A 145 2.87 9.37 14.05
C ARG A 145 1.75 10.41 14.01
N ARG A 146 0.66 10.16 13.28
CA ARG A 146 -0.39 11.14 13.00
C ARG A 146 0.19 12.44 12.37
N ASP A 147 1.22 12.25 11.51
CA ASP A 147 1.96 13.34 10.90
C ASP A 147 1.67 13.45 9.40
N LEU A 148 1.37 14.68 8.94
CA LEU A 148 1.06 14.96 7.54
C LEU A 148 2.29 15.42 6.73
N SER A 149 3.47 15.52 7.34
CA SER A 149 4.67 16.07 6.70
C SER A 149 5.07 15.34 5.41
N GLN A 150 4.85 14.04 5.36
CA GLN A 150 5.22 13.18 4.23
C GLN A 150 4.13 13.05 3.14
N ILE A 151 2.89 13.45 3.42
CA ILE A 151 1.75 13.22 2.51
C ILE A 151 1.99 13.87 1.14
N GLY A 152 2.42 15.12 1.10
CA GLY A 152 2.70 15.82 -0.17
C GLY A 152 3.79 15.12 -1.02
N SER A 153 4.79 14.50 -0.38
CA SER A 153 5.83 13.75 -1.08
C SER A 153 5.29 12.42 -1.64
N ILE A 154 4.43 11.71 -0.90
CA ILE A 154 3.77 10.48 -1.36
C ILE A 154 2.93 10.78 -2.61
N LEU A 155 2.12 11.83 -2.58
CA LEU A 155 1.28 12.24 -3.72
C LEU A 155 2.10 12.64 -4.97
N ARG A 156 3.30 13.20 -4.80
CA ARG A 156 4.21 13.48 -5.92
C ARG A 156 4.88 12.21 -6.46
N GLN A 157 5.26 11.31 -5.57
CA GLN A 157 5.91 10.04 -5.92
C GLN A 157 4.98 9.13 -6.72
N ASP A 158 3.67 9.15 -6.46
CA ASP A 158 2.65 8.46 -7.25
C ASP A 158 2.73 8.81 -8.75
N LYS A 159 2.89 10.10 -9.09
CA LYS A 159 3.07 10.51 -10.50
C LYS A 159 4.33 9.93 -11.13
N THR A 160 5.40 9.78 -10.34
CA THR A 160 6.65 9.17 -10.80
C THR A 160 6.43 7.69 -11.10
N VAL A 161 5.75 6.94 -10.21
CA VAL A 161 5.40 5.54 -10.42
C VAL A 161 4.54 5.38 -11.69
N ASN A 162 3.53 6.22 -11.86
CA ASN A 162 2.68 6.22 -13.06
C ASN A 162 3.45 6.51 -14.35
N SER A 163 4.47 7.39 -14.30
CA SER A 163 5.34 7.68 -15.44
C SER A 163 6.27 6.51 -15.76
N LEU A 164 6.85 5.89 -14.74
CA LEU A 164 7.69 4.70 -14.88
C LEU A 164 6.90 3.52 -15.45
N PHE A 165 5.68 3.28 -14.96
CA PHE A 165 4.79 2.26 -15.52
C PHE A 165 4.53 2.46 -17.02
N LYS A 166 4.28 3.72 -17.46
CA LYS A 166 4.10 4.04 -18.88
C LYS A 166 5.37 3.78 -19.68
N SER A 167 6.56 4.03 -19.12
CA SER A 167 7.85 3.76 -19.76
C SER A 167 8.06 2.25 -19.95
N VAL A 168 7.88 1.48 -18.87
CA VAL A 168 7.94 0.01 -18.89
C VAL A 168 6.95 -0.57 -19.91
N THR A 169 5.74 -0.06 -19.96
CA THR A 169 4.72 -0.51 -20.93
C THR A 169 5.18 -0.31 -22.36
N ARG A 170 5.77 0.86 -22.69
CA ARG A 170 6.29 1.14 -24.03
C ARG A 170 7.45 0.23 -24.41
N GLU A 171 8.35 -0.01 -23.48
CA GLU A 171 9.49 -0.91 -23.66
C GLU A 171 9.03 -2.35 -23.96
N LEU A 172 8.05 -2.86 -23.18
CA LEU A 172 7.46 -4.17 -23.41
C LEU A 172 6.77 -4.28 -24.78
N ILE A 173 6.09 -3.21 -25.24
CA ILE A 173 5.48 -3.15 -26.57
C ILE A 173 6.57 -3.22 -27.65
N THR A 174 7.70 -2.55 -27.49
CA THR A 174 8.82 -2.61 -28.44
C THR A 174 9.34 -4.05 -28.56
N PHE A 175 9.57 -4.74 -27.45
CA PHE A 175 9.96 -6.15 -27.47
C PHE A 175 8.95 -7.05 -28.21
N MET A 176 7.65 -6.83 -28.01
CA MET A 176 6.60 -7.58 -28.72
C MET A 176 6.62 -7.33 -30.23
N MET A 177 6.97 -6.11 -30.67
CA MET A 177 7.08 -5.77 -32.11
C MET A 177 8.34 -6.35 -32.75
N GLU A 178 9.46 -6.39 -32.01
CA GLU A 178 10.73 -6.94 -32.51
C GLU A 178 10.70 -8.47 -32.61
N ASP A 179 10.11 -9.13 -31.62
CA ASP A 179 9.98 -10.59 -31.60
C ASP A 179 8.60 -11.06 -31.07
N PRO A 180 7.70 -11.48 -31.96
CA PRO A 180 6.38 -11.97 -31.58
C PRO A 180 6.38 -13.13 -30.58
N ARG A 181 7.47 -13.89 -30.46
CA ARG A 181 7.59 -14.96 -29.46
C ARG A 181 7.64 -14.44 -28.03
N THR A 182 7.94 -13.17 -27.83
CA THR A 182 7.97 -12.51 -26.51
C THR A 182 6.60 -12.09 -26.02
N ILE A 183 5.55 -12.06 -26.86
CA ILE A 183 4.23 -11.47 -26.57
C ILE A 183 3.65 -11.97 -25.25
N THR A 184 3.57 -13.29 -25.06
CA THR A 184 2.93 -13.88 -23.87
C THR A 184 3.64 -13.43 -22.57
N ARG A 185 4.97 -13.37 -22.59
CA ARG A 185 5.78 -12.96 -21.42
C ARG A 185 5.73 -11.46 -21.19
N SER A 186 5.82 -10.68 -22.25
CA SER A 186 5.66 -9.23 -22.16
C SER A 186 4.31 -8.85 -21.56
N ILE A 187 3.24 -9.57 -21.91
CA ILE A 187 1.92 -9.40 -21.29
C ILE A 187 1.95 -9.77 -19.81
N ASP A 188 2.56 -10.89 -19.42
CA ASP A 188 2.64 -11.28 -18.00
C ASP A 188 3.50 -10.27 -17.20
N MET A 189 4.60 -9.73 -17.78
CA MET A 189 5.39 -8.64 -17.20
C MET A 189 4.60 -7.33 -17.09
N MET A 190 3.79 -7.01 -18.10
CA MET A 190 2.93 -5.82 -18.07
C MET A 190 1.88 -5.91 -16.93
N PHE A 191 1.33 -7.10 -16.69
CA PHE A 191 0.44 -7.32 -15.54
C PHE A 191 1.17 -7.18 -14.20
N ALA A 192 2.43 -7.64 -14.10
CA ALA A 192 3.24 -7.42 -12.91
C ALA A 192 3.53 -5.92 -12.69
N ALA A 193 3.92 -5.19 -13.74
CA ALA A 193 4.10 -3.74 -13.68
C ALA A 193 2.82 -3.00 -13.26
N LYS A 194 1.65 -3.43 -13.77
CA LYS A 194 0.35 -2.84 -13.39
C LYS A 194 -0.01 -3.14 -11.94
N ALA A 195 0.36 -4.31 -11.42
CA ALA A 195 0.17 -4.62 -10.01
C ALA A 195 1.02 -3.70 -9.11
N ILE A 196 2.25 -3.37 -9.51
CA ILE A 196 3.10 -2.42 -8.78
C ILE A 196 2.49 -1.00 -8.78
N GLU A 197 1.98 -0.55 -9.91
CA GLU A 197 1.29 0.76 -9.98
C GLU A 197 0.07 0.80 -9.05
N ARG A 198 -0.73 -0.29 -8.97
CA ARG A 198 -1.85 -0.37 -8.04
C ARG A 198 -1.43 -0.37 -6.58
N ILE A 199 -0.28 -0.96 -6.23
CA ILE A 199 0.29 -0.87 -4.88
C ILE A 199 0.54 0.59 -4.52
N ALA A 200 1.09 1.40 -5.44
CA ALA A 200 1.29 2.83 -5.23
C ALA A 200 -0.04 3.59 -5.08
N ASP A 201 -1.06 3.25 -5.89
CA ASP A 201 -2.41 3.81 -5.76
C ASP A 201 -2.98 3.55 -4.35
N HIS A 202 -2.87 2.32 -3.83
CA HIS A 202 -3.33 1.97 -2.48
C HIS A 202 -2.53 2.69 -1.39
N ALA A 203 -1.20 2.85 -1.54
CA ALA A 203 -0.39 3.66 -0.64
C ALA A 203 -0.85 5.14 -0.62
N THR A 204 -1.23 5.67 -1.77
CA THR A 204 -1.83 7.01 -1.90
C THR A 204 -3.19 7.10 -1.20
N ASN A 205 -4.02 6.06 -1.28
CA ASN A 205 -5.29 5.99 -0.56
C ASN A 205 -5.07 5.98 0.96
N ILE A 206 -4.10 5.22 1.45
CA ILE A 206 -3.71 5.20 2.87
C ILE A 206 -3.30 6.61 3.31
N ALA A 207 -2.43 7.28 2.52
CA ALA A 207 -2.02 8.66 2.81
C ALA A 207 -3.22 9.61 2.89
N GLY A 208 -4.19 9.49 1.98
CA GLY A 208 -5.44 10.27 2.02
C GLY A 208 -6.29 10.00 3.26
N SER A 209 -6.33 8.74 3.73
CA SER A 209 -7.03 8.36 4.95
C SER A 209 -6.38 8.95 6.21
N VAL A 210 -5.04 9.08 6.22
CA VAL A 210 -4.31 9.75 7.32
C VAL A 210 -4.68 11.24 7.39
N VAL A 211 -4.83 11.92 6.25
CA VAL A 211 -5.31 13.32 6.24
C VAL A 211 -6.72 13.41 6.84
N TYR A 212 -7.61 12.48 6.51
CA TYR A 212 -8.93 12.43 7.13
C TYR A 212 -8.86 12.20 8.64
N MET A 213 -8.00 11.30 9.11
CA MET A 213 -7.80 11.04 10.53
C MET A 213 -7.39 12.28 11.31
N VAL A 214 -6.43 13.03 10.78
CA VAL A 214 -5.84 14.20 11.49
C VAL A 214 -6.72 15.44 11.36
N LYS A 215 -7.21 15.76 10.15
CA LYS A 215 -7.91 17.03 9.84
C LYS A 215 -9.41 16.87 9.62
N GLY A 216 -9.94 15.66 9.49
CA GLY A 216 -11.33 15.44 9.11
C GLY A 216 -11.64 15.75 7.63
N LEU A 217 -10.62 16.02 6.80
CA LEU A 217 -10.76 16.40 5.40
C LEU A 217 -10.63 15.16 4.50
N ASN A 218 -11.65 14.86 3.69
CA ASN A 218 -11.59 13.78 2.72
C ASN A 218 -10.97 14.28 1.40
N ILE A 219 -9.72 13.88 1.13
CA ILE A 219 -8.99 14.26 -0.09
C ILE A 219 -8.98 13.18 -1.18
N ARG A 220 -9.61 12.03 -0.96
CA ARG A 220 -9.57 10.87 -1.89
C ARG A 220 -10.09 11.17 -3.29
N HIS A 221 -11.02 12.13 -3.44
CA HIS A 221 -11.62 12.52 -4.72
C HIS A 221 -11.21 13.93 -5.17
N VAL A 222 -10.26 14.53 -4.49
CA VAL A 222 -9.78 15.88 -4.82
C VAL A 222 -8.60 15.75 -5.79
N ARG A 223 -8.58 16.56 -6.86
CA ARG A 223 -7.45 16.58 -7.80
C ARG A 223 -6.15 16.79 -7.02
N LEU A 224 -5.09 16.02 -7.36
CA LEU A 224 -3.80 16.00 -6.67
C LEU A 224 -3.20 17.40 -6.38
N LYS A 225 -3.41 18.39 -7.28
CA LYS A 225 -2.99 19.78 -7.04
C LYS A 225 -3.74 20.43 -5.87
N THR A 226 -5.05 20.21 -5.79
CA THR A 226 -5.90 20.73 -4.71
C THR A 226 -5.66 19.98 -3.41
N ALA A 227 -5.40 18.67 -3.47
CA ALA A 227 -5.06 17.86 -2.30
C ALA A 227 -3.71 18.30 -1.68
N ALA A 228 -2.68 18.52 -2.50
CA ALA A 228 -1.39 19.05 -2.04
C ALA A 228 -1.52 20.44 -1.42
N SER A 229 -2.27 21.34 -2.08
CA SER A 229 -2.55 22.70 -1.56
C SER A 229 -3.35 22.65 -0.24
N ASN A 230 -4.34 21.79 -0.12
CA ASN A 230 -5.12 21.62 1.11
C ASN A 230 -4.28 21.07 2.27
N VAL A 231 -3.33 20.16 1.98
CA VAL A 231 -2.38 19.65 2.99
C VAL A 231 -1.39 20.72 3.42
N GLU A 232 -0.91 21.56 2.48
CA GLU A 232 -0.01 22.68 2.78
C GLU A 232 -0.73 23.79 3.58
N ALA A 233 -1.96 24.14 3.22
CA ALA A 233 -2.79 25.09 3.96
C ALA A 233 -3.09 24.59 5.39
N ALA A 234 -3.47 23.31 5.53
CA ALA A 234 -3.72 22.69 6.82
C ALA A 234 -2.47 22.65 7.74
N ARG A 235 -1.26 22.58 7.17
CA ARG A 235 0.01 22.67 7.92
C ARG A 235 0.31 24.08 8.38
N ALA A 236 0.01 25.09 7.56
CA ALA A 236 0.22 26.49 7.92
C ALA A 236 -0.68 26.92 9.11
N GLU A 237 -1.92 26.41 9.16
CA GLU A 237 -2.83 26.64 10.29
C GLU A 237 -2.31 26.03 11.60
N ASP A 238 -1.72 24.83 11.57
CA ASP A 238 -1.13 24.20 12.77
C ASP A 238 0.11 24.96 13.28
N ALA A 239 0.94 25.48 12.38
CA ALA A 239 2.11 26.27 12.75
C ALA A 239 1.73 27.60 13.43
N THR A 240 0.61 28.17 13.02
CA THR A 240 0.10 29.45 13.60
C THR A 240 -0.58 29.22 14.95
N SER A 241 -1.26 28.11 15.15
CA SER A 241 -1.91 27.76 16.43
C SER A 241 -0.95 27.23 17.50
N ALA A 242 0.26 26.79 17.12
CA ALA A 242 1.29 26.36 18.06
C ALA A 242 2.17 27.55 18.57
N SER A 243 2.04 28.71 17.95
CA SER A 243 2.79 29.96 18.33
C SER A 243 1.93 30.98 19.08
N ALA A 244 0.66 30.67 19.33
CA ALA A 244 -0.28 31.49 20.15
C ALA A 244 -0.59 30.78 21.46
#